data_ecfef769c4cdcec9407237c939857b81
#
_entry.id   ecfef769c4cdcec9407237c939857b81
#
_cell.length_a   1.000
_cell.length_b   1.000
_cell.length_c   1.000
_cell.angle_alpha   90.00
_cell.angle_beta   90.00
_cell.angle_gamma   90.00
#
_symmetry.space_group_name_H-M   'P 1'
#
loop_
_entity.id
_entity.type
_entity.pdbx_description
1 polymer ?
#
loop_
_entity_poly.entity_id
_entity_poly.type
_entity_poly.pdbx_seq_one_letter_code
_entity_poly.pdbx_strand_id
1 'polypeptide(L)'
;MIRINGRNTIGKPDKLFGVSALAKARIAEIGKENVINSTLGVLLDDNGKLVVLSSVMEALHELRPEEFAAYAPIIGIPEYKEAVTKAVFLDEVPQDLFIETCYAPGGTGALRNAISCYSSPGDKILTADWHWAPYNVIAAELGREVKTYTLFDEDYHFNDASFHKSLREILAVQDQAVVIINTPAHNPTGYTFTLEDWDKVIDIFKSFPNKNIICVVDIAYLDFAGEAHAYRAFLKKLSGLPHHILPLIAFSASKGFTMYGMRCGALLCMAPTAELAKEFRDAASVASRASWSNGNHSAMAVISKIFADDALLAKVTDERNHYMQILQERGRAFMEEANKIGLKCCPYDSGFFITVPCENAEEVGKALQALNVFAIPLGPGIRVSVASNTVEECRAIPGRLQQAIESVNGK
;
A
#
# COMPACT_ATOMS: atom_id res chain seq x y z
N MET A 1 4.10 21.21 29.60
CA MET A 1 3.76 20.71 28.25
C MET A 1 2.26 20.92 28.05
N ILE A 2 1.81 21.58 26.96
CA ILE A 2 0.40 21.97 26.77
C ILE A 2 -0.40 20.88 26.08
N ARG A 3 0.27 19.98 25.36
CA ARG A 3 -0.36 18.85 24.66
C ARG A 3 -0.72 17.70 25.59
N ILE A 4 -1.74 16.90 25.21
CA ILE A 4 -2.16 15.70 25.94
C ILE A 4 -1.03 14.65 25.93
N ASN A 5 -0.80 13.98 27.06
CA ASN A 5 0.07 12.80 27.15
C ASN A 5 -0.42 11.72 26.16
N GLY A 6 0.51 11.08 25.47
CA GLY A 6 0.20 10.09 24.43
C GLY A 6 0.46 10.56 23.00
N ARG A 7 0.54 11.88 22.73
CA ARG A 7 0.98 12.41 21.44
C ARG A 7 2.48 12.72 21.42
N ASN A 8 3.27 11.74 21.87
CA ASN A 8 4.70 11.92 22.16
C ASN A 8 5.64 11.70 20.96
N THR A 9 5.10 11.38 19.80
CA THR A 9 5.90 11.15 18.59
C THR A 9 6.41 12.43 17.92
N ILE A 10 5.94 13.59 18.39
CA ILE A 10 6.45 14.90 17.91
C ILE A 10 7.87 15.09 18.44
N GLY A 11 8.85 15.08 17.53
CA GLY A 11 10.28 15.25 17.84
C GLY A 11 11.14 14.03 17.50
N LYS A 12 10.53 12.88 17.18
CA LYS A 12 11.24 11.82 16.45
C LYS A 12 10.91 12.00 14.98
N PRO A 13 11.89 12.33 14.11
CA PRO A 13 11.66 12.34 12.66
C PRO A 13 11.04 10.99 12.25
N ASP A 14 10.06 11.03 11.35
CA ASP A 14 9.65 9.81 10.65
C ASP A 14 10.91 9.19 10.05
N LYS A 15 11.13 7.92 10.32
CA LYS A 15 12.35 7.19 9.98
C LYS A 15 12.66 7.26 8.48
N LEU A 16 11.63 7.14 7.64
CA LEU A 16 11.76 7.23 6.19
C LEU A 16 12.27 8.61 5.78
N PHE A 17 11.65 9.68 6.30
CA PHE A 17 12.08 11.04 6.00
C PHE A 17 13.46 11.34 6.57
N GLY A 18 13.82 10.78 7.73
CA GLY A 18 15.15 10.91 8.32
C GLY A 18 16.24 10.32 7.44
N VAL A 19 16.10 9.06 7.02
CA VAL A 19 17.08 8.39 6.13
C VAL A 19 17.12 9.07 4.75
N SER A 20 15.98 9.49 4.21
CA SER A 20 15.92 10.23 2.94
C SER A 20 16.65 11.58 3.01
N ALA A 21 16.57 12.29 4.13
CA ALA A 21 17.31 13.54 4.35
C ALA A 21 18.82 13.29 4.38
N LEU A 22 19.29 12.21 5.03
CA LEU A 22 20.70 11.81 5.04
C LEU A 22 21.20 11.49 3.62
N ALA A 23 20.40 10.75 2.82
CA ALA A 23 20.72 10.47 1.43
C ALA A 23 20.90 11.77 0.61
N LYS A 24 19.96 12.72 0.75
CA LYS A 24 20.05 14.03 0.06
C LYS A 24 21.27 14.84 0.48
N ALA A 25 21.61 14.84 1.77
CA ALA A 25 22.81 15.51 2.27
C ALA A 25 24.07 14.87 1.66
N ARG A 26 24.14 13.53 1.59
CA ARG A 26 25.28 12.83 1.01
C ARG A 26 25.40 13.06 -0.49
N ILE A 27 24.29 13.12 -1.22
CA ILE A 27 24.27 13.49 -2.64
C ILE A 27 24.83 14.92 -2.86
N ALA A 28 24.47 15.85 -2.00
CA ALA A 28 24.98 17.22 -2.08
C ALA A 28 26.49 17.32 -1.80
N GLU A 29 27.04 16.40 -1.02
CA GLU A 29 28.45 16.36 -0.63
C GLU A 29 29.34 15.73 -1.71
N ILE A 30 28.93 14.58 -2.28
CA ILE A 30 29.79 13.76 -3.15
C ILE A 30 29.26 13.52 -4.57
N GLY A 31 28.10 14.08 -4.92
CA GLY A 31 27.44 13.88 -6.22
C GLY A 31 26.44 12.72 -6.24
N LYS A 32 25.43 12.85 -7.12
CA LYS A 32 24.34 11.85 -7.25
C LYS A 32 24.87 10.49 -7.73
N GLU A 33 25.84 10.51 -8.61
CA GLU A 33 26.47 9.33 -9.22
C GLU A 33 27.20 8.43 -8.22
N ASN A 34 27.52 8.94 -7.04
CA ASN A 34 28.22 8.23 -5.99
C ASN A 34 27.30 7.74 -4.86
N VAL A 35 25.98 7.98 -4.94
CA VAL A 35 25.02 7.68 -3.87
C VAL A 35 23.79 6.99 -4.43
N ILE A 36 23.46 5.82 -3.90
CA ILE A 36 22.22 5.11 -4.18
C ILE A 36 21.17 5.49 -3.12
N ASN A 37 20.10 6.16 -3.55
CA ASN A 37 18.99 6.53 -2.67
C ASN A 37 17.78 5.62 -2.89
N SER A 38 17.71 4.56 -2.15
CA SER A 38 16.66 3.53 -2.21
C SER A 38 15.60 3.70 -1.11
N THR A 39 15.39 4.93 -0.63
CA THR A 39 14.43 5.22 0.44
C THR A 39 13.03 5.55 -0.08
N LEU A 40 12.93 6.11 -1.29
CA LEU A 40 11.73 6.74 -1.81
C LEU A 40 10.68 5.73 -2.28
N GLY A 41 9.44 5.93 -1.88
CA GLY A 41 8.29 5.14 -2.34
C GLY A 41 7.57 5.78 -3.53
N VAL A 42 8.33 6.40 -4.45
CA VAL A 42 7.82 7.01 -5.68
C VAL A 42 8.59 6.47 -6.89
N LEU A 43 7.94 6.48 -8.04
CA LEU A 43 8.56 6.05 -9.29
C LEU A 43 9.41 7.17 -9.87
N LEU A 44 10.69 6.90 -10.10
CA LEU A 44 11.63 7.80 -10.77
C LEU A 44 12.04 7.22 -12.12
N ASP A 45 12.29 8.11 -13.09
CA ASP A 45 12.94 7.74 -14.33
C ASP A 45 14.45 7.49 -14.12
N ASP A 46 15.17 7.08 -15.17
CA ASP A 46 16.60 6.79 -15.09
C ASP A 46 17.47 8.05 -14.88
N ASN A 47 16.88 9.23 -15.03
CA ASN A 47 17.52 10.51 -14.68
C ASN A 47 17.23 10.94 -13.23
N GLY A 48 16.52 10.12 -12.46
CA GLY A 48 16.13 10.41 -11.08
C GLY A 48 15.01 11.46 -10.94
N LYS A 49 14.26 11.74 -12.01
CA LYS A 49 13.10 12.63 -11.99
C LYS A 49 11.84 11.86 -11.65
N LEU A 50 10.92 12.52 -10.92
CA LEU A 50 9.62 11.95 -10.62
C LEU A 50 8.85 11.67 -11.91
N VAL A 51 8.42 10.43 -12.08
CA VAL A 51 7.52 10.05 -13.18
C VAL A 51 6.14 10.64 -12.92
N VAL A 52 5.65 11.37 -13.91
CA VAL A 52 4.29 11.88 -13.99
C VAL A 52 3.72 11.48 -15.33
N LEU A 53 2.62 10.73 -15.33
CA LEU A 53 1.99 10.29 -16.58
C LEU A 53 1.47 11.50 -17.36
N SER A 54 1.86 11.63 -18.63
CA SER A 54 1.48 12.76 -19.47
C SER A 54 -0.02 12.78 -19.76
N SER A 55 -0.62 11.61 -19.89
CA SER A 55 -2.08 11.44 -20.05
C SER A 55 -2.88 11.90 -18.83
N VAL A 56 -2.35 11.72 -17.61
CA VAL A 56 -2.96 12.24 -16.38
C VAL A 56 -2.88 13.78 -16.34
N MET A 57 -1.75 14.34 -16.82
CA MET A 57 -1.60 15.80 -16.95
C MET A 57 -2.53 16.37 -18.02
N GLU A 58 -2.77 15.66 -19.14
CA GLU A 58 -3.77 16.01 -20.15
C GLU A 58 -5.15 16.18 -19.50
N ALA A 59 -5.62 15.17 -18.74
CA ALA A 59 -6.89 15.25 -18.00
C ALA A 59 -6.93 16.40 -16.98
N LEU A 60 -5.81 16.68 -16.31
CA LEU A 60 -5.72 17.79 -15.35
C LEU A 60 -5.87 19.16 -16.03
N HIS A 61 -5.26 19.35 -17.19
CA HIS A 61 -5.33 20.61 -17.94
C HIS A 61 -6.71 20.88 -18.56
N GLU A 62 -7.53 19.85 -18.71
CA GLU A 62 -8.89 19.95 -19.22
C GLU A 62 -9.95 20.20 -18.13
N LEU A 63 -9.53 20.41 -16.88
CA LEU A 63 -10.47 20.72 -15.81
C LEU A 63 -11.17 22.07 -16.05
N ARG A 64 -12.49 22.07 -15.86
CA ARG A 64 -13.29 23.30 -15.85
C ARG A 64 -13.06 24.05 -14.53
N PRO A 65 -13.25 25.37 -14.52
CA PRO A 65 -13.09 26.18 -13.30
C PRO A 65 -13.90 25.66 -12.10
N GLU A 66 -15.11 25.13 -12.34
CA GLU A 66 -15.99 24.59 -11.30
C GLU A 66 -15.42 23.30 -10.70
N GLU A 67 -14.80 22.44 -11.50
CA GLU A 67 -14.14 21.19 -11.04
C GLU A 67 -12.89 21.47 -10.20
N PHE A 68 -12.34 22.66 -10.36
CA PHE A 68 -11.22 23.15 -9.55
C PHE A 68 -11.68 23.83 -8.25
N ALA A 69 -12.72 24.67 -8.30
CA ALA A 69 -13.05 25.60 -7.21
C ALA A 69 -14.21 25.14 -6.32
N ALA A 70 -15.15 24.33 -6.84
CA ALA A 70 -16.32 23.93 -6.08
C ALA A 70 -16.03 22.79 -5.10
N TYR A 71 -16.74 22.77 -3.97
CA TYR A 71 -16.74 21.60 -3.08
C TYR A 71 -17.34 20.38 -3.77
N ALA A 72 -16.69 19.22 -3.66
CA ALA A 72 -17.30 17.95 -4.02
C ALA A 72 -18.21 17.44 -2.89
N PRO A 73 -19.16 16.54 -3.17
CA PRO A 73 -19.86 15.79 -2.14
C PRO A 73 -18.88 15.05 -1.22
N ILE A 74 -19.25 14.87 0.06
CA ILE A 74 -18.38 14.27 1.11
C ILE A 74 -17.80 12.91 0.67
N ILE A 75 -18.65 12.06 0.08
CA ILE A 75 -18.30 10.70 -0.35
C ILE A 75 -17.81 10.61 -1.80
N GLY A 76 -17.64 11.75 -2.47
CA GLY A 76 -17.22 11.86 -3.88
C GLY A 76 -18.36 12.09 -4.86
N ILE A 77 -17.99 12.61 -6.05
CA ILE A 77 -18.92 12.79 -7.17
C ILE A 77 -19.30 11.44 -7.78
N PRO A 78 -20.51 11.28 -8.35
CA PRO A 78 -20.96 9.99 -8.91
C PRO A 78 -20.01 9.43 -9.96
N GLU A 79 -19.54 10.23 -10.88
CA GLU A 79 -18.63 9.85 -11.97
C GLU A 79 -17.30 9.30 -11.43
N TYR A 80 -16.79 9.86 -10.32
CA TYR A 80 -15.60 9.36 -9.65
C TYR A 80 -15.82 7.98 -9.03
N LYS A 81 -16.97 7.77 -8.40
CA LYS A 81 -17.31 6.48 -7.78
C LYS A 81 -17.38 5.37 -8.84
N GLU A 82 -17.99 5.65 -9.99
CA GLU A 82 -18.05 4.74 -11.13
C GLU A 82 -16.66 4.48 -11.70
N ALA A 83 -15.86 5.52 -11.90
CA ALA A 83 -14.49 5.42 -12.42
C ALA A 83 -13.59 4.56 -11.51
N VAL A 84 -13.64 4.76 -10.18
CA VAL A 84 -12.88 3.96 -9.23
C VAL A 84 -13.38 2.51 -9.20
N THR A 85 -14.67 2.27 -9.28
CA THR A 85 -15.22 0.92 -9.38
C THR A 85 -14.67 0.20 -10.62
N LYS A 86 -14.67 0.86 -11.78
CA LYS A 86 -14.05 0.35 -13.01
C LYS A 86 -12.52 0.16 -12.85
N ALA A 87 -11.81 1.07 -12.17
CA ALA A 87 -10.37 0.93 -11.93
C ALA A 87 -10.04 -0.34 -11.10
N VAL A 88 -10.89 -0.67 -10.14
CA VAL A 88 -10.70 -1.84 -9.27
C VAL A 88 -11.08 -3.15 -9.97
N PHE A 89 -12.25 -3.20 -10.59
CA PHE A 89 -12.84 -4.44 -11.10
C PHE A 89 -12.68 -4.63 -12.61
N LEU A 90 -12.26 -3.60 -13.35
CA LEU A 90 -12.31 -3.55 -14.81
C LEU A 90 -13.76 -3.81 -15.30
N ASP A 91 -13.93 -4.81 -16.15
CA ASP A 91 -15.22 -5.30 -16.66
C ASP A 91 -15.85 -6.43 -15.80
N GLU A 92 -15.18 -6.83 -14.70
CA GLU A 92 -15.58 -7.95 -13.84
C GLU A 92 -16.22 -7.49 -12.52
N VAL A 93 -17.03 -6.44 -12.55
CA VAL A 93 -17.76 -5.98 -11.35
C VAL A 93 -18.74 -7.08 -10.88
N PRO A 94 -18.64 -7.54 -9.60
CA PRO A 94 -19.54 -8.55 -9.08
C PRO A 94 -21.01 -8.12 -9.17
N GLN A 95 -21.87 -8.95 -9.77
CA GLN A 95 -23.28 -8.68 -9.97
C GLN A 95 -24.16 -9.12 -8.80
N ASP A 96 -23.63 -9.96 -7.93
CA ASP A 96 -24.26 -10.49 -6.72
C ASP A 96 -23.98 -9.67 -5.47
N LEU A 97 -23.23 -8.57 -5.61
CA LEU A 97 -22.86 -7.68 -4.52
C LEU A 97 -23.25 -6.23 -4.80
N PHE A 98 -23.47 -5.49 -3.72
CA PHE A 98 -23.66 -4.04 -3.74
C PHE A 98 -22.29 -3.36 -3.52
N ILE A 99 -21.72 -2.81 -4.58
CA ILE A 99 -20.45 -2.08 -4.49
C ILE A 99 -20.74 -0.63 -4.14
N GLU A 100 -20.33 -0.19 -2.97
CA GLU A 100 -20.41 1.21 -2.57
C GLU A 100 -19.01 1.80 -2.47
N THR A 101 -18.75 2.87 -3.22
CA THR A 101 -17.44 3.55 -3.30
C THR A 101 -17.53 4.90 -2.61
N CYS A 102 -16.66 5.16 -1.63
CA CYS A 102 -16.56 6.44 -0.94
C CYS A 102 -15.15 7.04 -1.13
N TYR A 103 -15.09 8.30 -1.58
CA TYR A 103 -13.83 9.03 -1.67
C TYR A 103 -13.08 9.05 -0.35
N ALA A 104 -11.76 8.99 -0.42
CA ALA A 104 -10.84 9.22 0.68
C ALA A 104 -9.56 9.93 0.19
N PRO A 105 -8.88 10.73 1.04
CA PRO A 105 -7.63 11.40 0.63
C PRO A 105 -6.45 10.39 0.54
N GLY A 106 -6.41 9.66 -0.59
CA GLY A 106 -5.48 8.57 -0.85
C GLY A 106 -5.77 7.31 -0.05
N GLY A 107 -4.96 6.27 -0.22
CA GLY A 107 -5.08 5.02 0.54
C GLY A 107 -5.01 5.25 2.06
N THR A 108 -4.24 6.22 2.53
CA THR A 108 -4.18 6.60 3.96
C THR A 108 -5.55 6.97 4.52
N GLY A 109 -6.31 7.79 3.79
CA GLY A 109 -7.66 8.18 4.20
C GLY A 109 -8.63 7.01 4.17
N ALA A 110 -8.52 6.12 3.16
CA ALA A 110 -9.32 4.90 3.07
C ALA A 110 -9.10 3.99 4.28
N LEU A 111 -7.83 3.71 4.60
CA LEU A 111 -7.44 2.90 5.76
C LEU A 111 -7.89 3.53 7.09
N ARG A 112 -7.75 4.86 7.22
CA ARG A 112 -8.24 5.57 8.40
C ARG A 112 -9.74 5.39 8.59
N ASN A 113 -10.53 5.53 7.52
CA ASN A 113 -11.97 5.30 7.58
C ASN A 113 -12.30 3.85 7.91
N ALA A 114 -11.63 2.87 7.30
CA ALA A 114 -11.83 1.46 7.61
C ALA A 114 -11.59 1.18 9.11
N ILE A 115 -10.47 1.63 9.67
CA ILE A 115 -10.15 1.46 11.09
C ILE A 115 -11.15 2.21 11.97
N SER A 116 -11.46 3.47 11.64
CA SER A 116 -12.33 4.32 12.46
C SER A 116 -13.78 3.82 12.53
N CYS A 117 -14.33 3.33 11.40
CA CYS A 117 -15.71 2.90 11.30
C CYS A 117 -15.95 1.49 11.88
N TYR A 118 -14.90 0.64 11.88
CA TYR A 118 -15.07 -0.79 12.16
C TYR A 118 -14.26 -1.29 13.35
N SER A 119 -13.76 -0.40 14.20
CA SER A 119 -13.13 -0.77 15.47
C SER A 119 -13.40 0.27 16.55
N SER A 120 -13.27 -0.11 17.80
CA SER A 120 -13.40 0.75 18.98
C SER A 120 -12.03 1.17 19.53
N PRO A 121 -11.92 2.31 20.25
CA PRO A 121 -10.70 2.62 20.98
C PRO A 121 -10.32 1.48 21.94
N GLY A 122 -9.05 1.08 21.92
CA GLY A 122 -8.54 -0.07 22.67
C GLY A 122 -8.47 -1.37 21.86
N ASP A 123 -9.15 -1.45 20.71
CA ASP A 123 -9.10 -2.62 19.84
C ASP A 123 -7.74 -2.79 19.17
N LYS A 124 -7.44 -4.04 18.81
CA LYS A 124 -6.27 -4.44 18.01
C LYS A 124 -6.68 -4.66 16.56
N ILE A 125 -5.87 -4.11 15.67
CA ILE A 125 -5.97 -4.27 14.21
C ILE A 125 -4.92 -5.28 13.77
N LEU A 126 -5.30 -6.30 13.01
CA LEU A 126 -4.38 -7.34 12.54
C LEU A 126 -3.74 -6.94 11.19
N THR A 127 -2.43 -7.09 11.08
CA THR A 127 -1.68 -7.05 9.81
C THR A 127 -0.40 -7.90 9.91
N ALA A 128 0.36 -8.03 8.81
CA ALA A 128 1.63 -8.75 8.81
C ALA A 128 2.70 -8.03 9.65
N ASP A 129 3.73 -8.76 10.09
CA ASP A 129 4.95 -8.19 10.72
C ASP A 129 5.74 -7.33 9.72
N TRP A 130 5.79 -7.73 8.46
CA TRP A 130 6.18 -6.88 7.35
C TRP A 130 4.97 -6.05 6.93
N HIS A 131 4.94 -4.77 7.24
CA HIS A 131 3.82 -3.90 6.86
C HIS A 131 4.26 -2.46 6.64
N TRP A 132 3.40 -1.70 5.98
CA TRP A 132 3.56 -0.27 5.82
C TRP A 132 3.45 0.42 7.18
N ALA A 133 4.57 0.98 7.67
CA ALA A 133 4.67 1.54 9.03
C ALA A 133 3.56 2.53 9.42
N PRO A 134 2.99 3.35 8.50
CA PRO A 134 1.87 4.22 8.85
C PRO A 134 0.59 3.54 9.34
N TYR A 135 0.39 2.22 9.15
CA TYR A 135 -0.72 1.52 9.82
C TYR A 135 -0.68 1.70 11.34
N ASN A 136 0.52 1.63 11.94
CA ASN A 136 0.71 1.87 13.37
C ASN A 136 0.32 3.31 13.76
N VAL A 137 0.67 4.29 12.94
CA VAL A 137 0.39 5.71 13.19
C VAL A 137 -1.12 5.97 13.13
N ILE A 138 -1.80 5.43 12.09
CA ILE A 138 -3.25 5.56 11.92
C ILE A 138 -4.00 4.90 13.10
N ALA A 139 -3.62 3.67 13.45
CA ALA A 139 -4.23 2.96 14.56
C ALA A 139 -4.04 3.70 15.88
N ALA A 140 -2.82 4.12 16.20
CA ALA A 140 -2.49 4.84 17.43
C ALA A 140 -3.21 6.19 17.55
N GLU A 141 -3.30 6.96 16.43
CA GLU A 141 -4.03 8.24 16.41
C GLU A 141 -5.52 8.05 16.73
N LEU A 142 -6.07 6.92 16.34
CA LEU A 142 -7.46 6.55 16.62
C LEU A 142 -7.63 5.81 17.96
N GLY A 143 -6.56 5.63 18.75
CA GLY A 143 -6.59 4.92 20.02
C GLY A 143 -6.68 3.40 19.90
N ARG A 144 -6.19 2.84 18.77
CA ARG A 144 -6.10 1.40 18.49
C ARG A 144 -4.64 0.98 18.50
N GLU A 145 -4.40 -0.34 18.55
CA GLU A 145 -3.07 -0.93 18.44
C GLU A 145 -2.99 -1.86 17.24
N VAL A 146 -1.82 -1.92 16.60
CA VAL A 146 -1.54 -2.94 15.58
C VAL A 146 -0.99 -4.18 16.27
N LYS A 147 -1.62 -5.32 16.00
CA LYS A 147 -1.11 -6.66 16.29
C LYS A 147 -0.63 -7.28 14.99
N THR A 148 0.54 -7.91 15.03
CA THR A 148 1.10 -8.55 13.85
C THR A 148 1.04 -10.07 13.92
N TYR A 149 0.97 -10.69 12.74
CA TYR A 149 1.30 -12.09 12.52
C TYR A 149 2.58 -12.20 11.69
N THR A 150 3.31 -13.29 11.83
CA THR A 150 4.50 -13.56 11.00
C THR A 150 4.04 -13.93 9.60
N LEU A 151 4.39 -13.10 8.60
CA LEU A 151 3.89 -13.23 7.22
C LEU A 151 4.36 -14.51 6.54
N PHE A 152 5.63 -14.85 6.70
CA PHE A 152 6.24 -16.00 6.05
C PHE A 152 6.63 -17.08 7.07
N ASP A 153 6.47 -18.33 6.69
CA ASP A 153 7.04 -19.48 7.40
C ASP A 153 8.54 -19.63 7.10
N GLU A 154 9.15 -20.72 7.57
CA GLU A 154 10.57 -20.99 7.39
C GLU A 154 10.96 -21.23 5.91
N ASP A 155 10.00 -21.66 5.09
CA ASP A 155 10.16 -21.88 3.65
C ASP A 155 9.73 -20.69 2.80
N TYR A 156 9.44 -19.56 3.44
CA TYR A 156 8.95 -18.32 2.79
C TYR A 156 7.59 -18.44 2.09
N HIS A 157 6.73 -19.35 2.53
CA HIS A 157 5.32 -19.37 2.16
C HIS A 157 4.48 -18.53 3.13
N PHE A 158 3.25 -18.20 2.73
CA PHE A 158 2.30 -17.53 3.62
C PHE A 158 2.05 -18.37 4.88
N ASN A 159 2.31 -17.79 6.04
CA ASN A 159 2.19 -18.44 7.36
C ASN A 159 0.76 -18.37 7.88
N ASP A 160 -0.12 -19.19 7.33
CA ASP A 160 -1.52 -19.28 7.72
C ASP A 160 -1.71 -19.69 9.20
N ALA A 161 -0.81 -20.49 9.75
CA ALA A 161 -0.84 -20.87 11.17
C ALA A 161 -0.63 -19.65 12.09
N SER A 162 0.35 -18.78 11.79
CA SER A 162 0.58 -17.54 12.52
C SER A 162 -0.58 -16.55 12.35
N PHE A 163 -1.12 -16.45 11.15
CA PHE A 163 -2.28 -15.63 10.84
C PHE A 163 -3.51 -16.08 11.66
N HIS A 164 -3.84 -17.37 11.61
CA HIS A 164 -4.96 -17.96 12.37
C HIS A 164 -4.81 -17.75 13.88
N LYS A 165 -3.61 -18.03 14.43
CA LYS A 165 -3.30 -17.83 15.85
C LYS A 165 -3.52 -16.38 16.26
N SER A 166 -2.99 -15.43 15.52
CA SER A 166 -3.07 -14.00 15.83
C SER A 166 -4.50 -13.46 15.74
N LEU A 167 -5.28 -13.89 14.73
CA LEU A 167 -6.69 -13.54 14.60
C LEU A 167 -7.51 -14.12 15.75
N ARG A 168 -7.31 -15.39 16.11
CA ARG A 168 -7.98 -16.04 17.26
C ARG A 168 -7.71 -15.30 18.57
N GLU A 169 -6.48 -14.84 18.81
CA GLU A 169 -6.12 -14.09 20.01
C GLU A 169 -6.83 -12.73 20.07
N ILE A 170 -7.05 -12.07 18.94
CA ILE A 170 -7.84 -10.84 18.86
C ILE A 170 -9.31 -11.15 19.16
N LEU A 171 -9.89 -12.12 18.46
CA LEU A 171 -11.30 -12.46 18.58
C LEU A 171 -11.67 -13.14 19.92
N ALA A 172 -10.69 -13.55 20.73
CA ALA A 172 -10.92 -14.00 22.10
C ALA A 172 -11.34 -12.84 23.04
N VAL A 173 -10.96 -11.60 22.72
CA VAL A 173 -11.21 -10.41 23.56
C VAL A 173 -12.00 -9.31 22.83
N GLN A 174 -12.26 -9.46 21.54
CA GLN A 174 -13.04 -8.55 20.69
C GLN A 174 -14.14 -9.32 19.98
N ASP A 175 -15.27 -8.67 19.70
CA ASP A 175 -16.35 -9.28 18.91
C ASP A 175 -16.17 -9.06 17.41
N GLN A 176 -15.26 -8.16 17.03
CA GLN A 176 -14.96 -7.81 15.66
C GLN A 176 -13.45 -7.62 15.48
N ALA A 177 -12.92 -8.02 14.32
CA ALA A 177 -11.54 -7.77 13.93
C ALA A 177 -11.47 -7.02 12.60
N VAL A 178 -10.64 -5.98 12.56
CA VAL A 178 -10.18 -5.36 11.30
C VAL A 178 -8.85 -6.00 10.93
N VAL A 179 -8.79 -6.62 9.75
CA VAL A 179 -7.62 -7.30 9.20
C VAL A 179 -7.18 -6.56 7.95
N ILE A 180 -5.95 -6.06 7.93
CA ILE A 180 -5.39 -5.34 6.78
C ILE A 180 -4.42 -6.27 6.04
N ILE A 181 -4.72 -6.53 4.77
CA ILE A 181 -3.87 -7.29 3.85
C ILE A 181 -3.47 -6.36 2.71
N ASN A 182 -2.18 -6.04 2.59
CA ASN A 182 -1.66 -5.27 1.47
C ASN A 182 -1.21 -6.23 0.37
N THR A 183 -1.94 -6.23 -0.74
CA THR A 183 -1.69 -7.07 -1.92
C THR A 183 -2.47 -6.52 -3.12
N PRO A 184 -2.01 -6.71 -4.38
CA PRO A 184 -0.73 -7.29 -4.80
C PRO A 184 0.45 -6.31 -4.60
N ALA A 185 1.66 -6.81 -4.86
CA ALA A 185 2.89 -6.01 -4.80
C ALA A 185 3.12 -5.35 -3.42
N HIS A 186 3.05 -6.17 -2.39
CA HIS A 186 3.09 -5.81 -0.97
C HIS A 186 4.22 -4.83 -0.62
N ASN A 187 3.90 -3.76 0.09
CA ASN A 187 4.87 -2.89 0.72
C ASN A 187 5.11 -3.35 2.17
N PRO A 188 6.27 -3.94 2.51
CA PRO A 188 7.57 -3.66 1.88
C PRO A 188 8.20 -4.79 1.04
N THR A 189 7.60 -5.95 0.88
CA THR A 189 8.28 -7.14 0.36
C THR A 189 8.20 -7.33 -1.15
N GLY A 190 7.16 -6.81 -1.80
CA GLY A 190 6.84 -7.10 -3.19
C GLY A 190 6.09 -8.42 -3.40
N TYR A 191 5.73 -9.10 -2.32
CA TYR A 191 4.95 -10.34 -2.35
C TYR A 191 3.51 -10.08 -2.84
N THR A 192 2.96 -11.04 -3.54
CA THR A 192 1.55 -11.05 -3.94
C THR A 192 0.89 -12.31 -3.39
N PHE A 193 -0.18 -12.14 -2.62
CA PHE A 193 -0.99 -13.28 -2.16
C PHE A 193 -1.51 -14.06 -3.35
N THR A 194 -1.22 -15.36 -3.37
CA THR A 194 -1.72 -16.29 -4.38
C THR A 194 -3.21 -16.56 -4.18
N LEU A 195 -3.87 -17.16 -5.17
CA LEU A 195 -5.26 -17.59 -4.98
C LEU A 195 -5.39 -18.67 -3.91
N GLU A 196 -4.36 -19.50 -3.70
CA GLU A 196 -4.30 -20.48 -2.62
C GLU A 196 -4.17 -19.81 -1.25
N ASP A 197 -3.34 -18.77 -1.12
CA ASP A 197 -3.25 -18.00 0.12
C ASP A 197 -4.60 -17.35 0.48
N TRP A 198 -5.31 -16.83 -0.52
CA TRP A 198 -6.64 -16.31 -0.32
C TRP A 198 -7.65 -17.38 0.12
N ASP A 199 -7.56 -18.61 -0.40
CA ASP A 199 -8.40 -19.72 0.07
C ASP A 199 -8.13 -20.00 1.56
N LYS A 200 -6.84 -20.07 1.97
CA LYS A 200 -6.47 -20.23 3.38
C LYS A 200 -6.99 -19.09 4.26
N VAL A 201 -6.84 -17.83 3.84
CA VAL A 201 -7.34 -16.65 4.57
C VAL A 201 -8.85 -16.73 4.75
N ILE A 202 -9.59 -17.03 3.68
CA ILE A 202 -11.06 -17.10 3.70
C ILE A 202 -11.54 -18.27 4.58
N ASP A 203 -10.90 -19.41 4.53
CA ASP A 203 -11.25 -20.56 5.36
C ASP A 203 -10.99 -20.27 6.85
N ILE A 204 -9.92 -19.55 7.17
CA ILE A 204 -9.67 -19.06 8.53
C ILE A 204 -10.76 -18.10 8.95
N PHE A 205 -11.19 -17.14 8.12
CA PHE A 205 -12.27 -16.22 8.43
C PHE A 205 -13.60 -16.97 8.70
N LYS A 206 -13.94 -17.94 7.86
CA LYS A 206 -15.13 -18.79 8.01
C LYS A 206 -15.14 -19.60 9.32
N SER A 207 -13.96 -19.89 9.89
CA SER A 207 -13.84 -20.63 11.15
C SER A 207 -14.32 -19.86 12.38
N PHE A 208 -14.66 -18.56 12.23
CA PHE A 208 -15.16 -17.68 13.31
C PHE A 208 -16.62 -17.19 13.05
N PRO A 209 -17.62 -18.10 12.89
CA PRO A 209 -18.95 -17.72 12.42
C PRO A 209 -19.73 -16.78 13.36
N ASN A 210 -19.31 -16.66 14.61
CA ASN A 210 -19.96 -15.82 15.63
C ASN A 210 -19.20 -14.50 15.88
N LYS A 211 -18.25 -14.14 15.02
CA LYS A 211 -17.43 -12.93 15.12
C LYS A 211 -17.42 -12.20 13.78
N ASN A 212 -17.43 -10.87 13.80
CA ASN A 212 -17.36 -10.09 12.59
C ASN A 212 -15.90 -9.87 12.15
N ILE A 213 -15.64 -10.02 10.88
CA ILE A 213 -14.31 -9.81 10.28
C ILE A 213 -14.42 -8.81 9.15
N ILE A 214 -13.70 -7.71 9.29
CA ILE A 214 -13.58 -6.68 8.27
C ILE A 214 -12.25 -6.89 7.55
N CYS A 215 -12.32 -7.46 6.36
CA CYS A 215 -11.14 -7.73 5.52
C CYS A 215 -10.82 -6.49 4.67
N VAL A 216 -9.83 -5.71 5.08
CA VAL A 216 -9.39 -4.52 4.35
C VAL A 216 -8.24 -4.91 3.43
N VAL A 217 -8.48 -4.91 2.12
CA VAL A 217 -7.43 -5.16 1.12
C VAL A 217 -6.88 -3.83 0.64
N ASP A 218 -5.62 -3.56 0.98
CA ASP A 218 -4.89 -2.38 0.51
C ASP A 218 -4.25 -2.68 -0.84
N ILE A 219 -4.85 -2.13 -1.91
CA ILE A 219 -4.45 -2.37 -3.30
C ILE A 219 -3.63 -1.23 -3.90
N ALA A 220 -2.89 -0.49 -3.08
CA ALA A 220 -2.19 0.73 -3.54
C ALA A 220 -1.23 0.52 -4.72
N TYR A 221 -0.76 -0.70 -4.96
CA TYR A 221 0.21 -1.05 -6.02
C TYR A 221 -0.39 -1.91 -7.13
N LEU A 222 -1.71 -2.14 -7.14
CA LEU A 222 -2.41 -3.04 -8.06
C LEU A 222 -2.02 -2.83 -9.53
N ASP A 223 -1.96 -1.58 -9.99
CA ASP A 223 -1.69 -1.23 -11.39
C ASP A 223 -0.21 -1.41 -11.81
N PHE A 224 0.69 -1.71 -10.87
CA PHE A 224 2.10 -2.01 -11.11
C PHE A 224 2.50 -3.44 -10.70
N ALA A 225 1.51 -4.28 -10.43
CA ALA A 225 1.76 -5.67 -10.04
C ALA A 225 2.06 -6.56 -11.25
N GLY A 226 1.32 -6.39 -12.37
CA GLY A 226 1.48 -7.22 -13.57
C GLY A 226 0.26 -7.12 -14.49
N GLU A 227 -0.06 -8.22 -15.16
CA GLU A 227 -1.21 -8.27 -16.07
C GLU A 227 -2.52 -7.96 -15.31
N ALA A 228 -3.32 -7.07 -15.89
CA ALA A 228 -4.41 -6.41 -15.19
C ALA A 228 -5.47 -7.37 -14.62
N HIS A 229 -5.92 -8.36 -15.39
CA HIS A 229 -6.93 -9.33 -14.94
C HIS A 229 -6.34 -10.38 -13.98
N ALA A 230 -5.13 -10.88 -14.25
CA ALA A 230 -4.49 -11.88 -13.40
C ALA A 230 -4.30 -11.37 -11.96
N TYR A 231 -3.84 -10.12 -11.80
CA TYR A 231 -3.61 -9.53 -10.47
C TYR A 231 -4.87 -9.03 -9.79
N ARG A 232 -6.03 -9.06 -10.47
CA ARG A 232 -7.36 -8.79 -9.90
C ARG A 232 -8.18 -10.06 -9.64
N ALA A 233 -7.71 -11.23 -10.06
CA ALA A 233 -8.44 -12.50 -9.93
C ALA A 233 -8.87 -12.82 -8.49
N PHE A 234 -8.10 -12.37 -7.49
CA PHE A 234 -8.44 -12.56 -6.08
C PHE A 234 -9.75 -11.86 -5.67
N LEU A 235 -10.17 -10.79 -6.37
CA LEU A 235 -11.42 -10.08 -6.06
C LEU A 235 -12.63 -11.01 -6.18
N LYS A 236 -12.59 -12.00 -7.08
CA LYS A 236 -13.64 -13.03 -7.20
C LYS A 236 -13.77 -13.90 -5.95
N LYS A 237 -12.68 -14.12 -5.21
CA LYS A 237 -12.68 -14.86 -3.94
C LYS A 237 -13.42 -14.12 -2.83
N LEU A 238 -13.59 -12.80 -2.96
CA LEU A 238 -14.27 -11.95 -1.99
C LEU A 238 -15.79 -11.86 -2.22
N SER A 239 -16.31 -12.54 -3.25
CA SER A 239 -17.75 -12.70 -3.50
C SER A 239 -18.29 -13.94 -2.80
N GLY A 240 -19.60 -13.93 -2.47
CA GLY A 240 -20.28 -15.08 -1.87
C GLY A 240 -19.80 -15.46 -0.47
N LEU A 241 -19.16 -14.52 0.25
CA LEU A 241 -18.70 -14.74 1.61
C LEU A 241 -19.87 -14.72 2.63
N PRO A 242 -19.76 -15.44 3.76
CA PRO A 242 -20.73 -15.34 4.84
C PRO A 242 -20.89 -13.91 5.36
N HIS A 243 -22.06 -13.53 5.81
CA HIS A 243 -22.41 -12.15 6.24
C HIS A 243 -21.54 -11.56 7.36
N HIS A 244 -20.84 -12.40 8.13
CA HIS A 244 -19.93 -11.96 9.18
C HIS A 244 -18.54 -11.53 8.64
N ILE A 245 -18.30 -11.69 7.34
CA ILE A 245 -17.05 -11.27 6.66
C ILE A 245 -17.39 -10.15 5.68
N LEU A 246 -16.87 -8.95 5.95
CA LEU A 246 -17.09 -7.78 5.10
C LEU A 246 -15.79 -7.37 4.40
N PRO A 247 -15.65 -7.59 3.08
CA PRO A 247 -14.52 -7.09 2.33
C PRO A 247 -14.62 -5.58 2.09
N LEU A 248 -13.52 -4.89 2.37
CA LEU A 248 -13.29 -3.49 2.02
C LEU A 248 -12.04 -3.37 1.17
N ILE A 249 -12.08 -2.56 0.13
CA ILE A 249 -10.94 -2.32 -0.76
C ILE A 249 -10.44 -0.90 -0.57
N ALA A 250 -9.18 -0.74 -0.17
CA ALA A 250 -8.53 0.57 -0.05
C ALA A 250 -7.78 0.90 -1.34
N PHE A 251 -8.38 1.74 -2.17
CA PHE A 251 -7.83 2.21 -3.45
C PHE A 251 -7.01 3.48 -3.27
N SER A 252 -5.94 3.63 -4.05
CA SER A 252 -5.10 4.83 -4.09
C SER A 252 -4.68 5.17 -5.52
N ALA A 253 -4.97 6.39 -5.98
CA ALA A 253 -4.48 6.91 -7.25
C ALA A 253 -3.00 7.38 -7.19
N SER A 254 -2.37 7.32 -6.01
CA SER A 254 -1.00 7.82 -5.84
C SER A 254 0.02 7.10 -6.71
N LYS A 255 -0.17 5.79 -6.96
CA LYS A 255 0.78 4.97 -7.72
C LYS A 255 0.31 4.80 -9.16
N GLY A 256 -0.82 4.13 -9.38
CA GLY A 256 -1.33 3.80 -10.71
C GLY A 256 -1.61 5.02 -11.62
N PHE A 257 -1.81 6.20 -11.04
CA PHE A 257 -2.00 7.45 -11.77
C PHE A 257 -0.91 8.50 -11.47
N THR A 258 0.14 8.14 -10.77
CA THR A 258 1.23 9.05 -10.33
C THR A 258 0.77 10.33 -9.62
N MET A 259 -0.42 10.32 -9.03
CA MET A 259 -1.06 11.48 -8.37
C MET A 259 -0.69 11.57 -6.89
N TYR A 260 0.58 11.42 -6.54
CA TYR A 260 1.07 11.34 -5.15
C TYR A 260 0.62 12.54 -4.29
N GLY A 261 0.71 13.75 -4.84
CA GLY A 261 0.41 15.01 -4.14
C GLY A 261 -1.08 15.36 -4.10
N MET A 262 -1.91 14.84 -5.00
CA MET A 262 -3.33 15.21 -5.09
C MET A 262 -4.20 14.53 -4.04
N ARG A 263 -3.68 13.55 -3.33
CA ARG A 263 -4.37 12.83 -2.24
C ARG A 263 -5.71 12.26 -2.69
N CYS A 264 -5.72 11.49 -3.77
CA CYS A 264 -6.91 10.84 -4.32
C CYS A 264 -6.91 9.35 -4.04
N GLY A 265 -8.02 8.84 -3.54
CA GLY A 265 -8.26 7.43 -3.25
C GLY A 265 -9.69 7.19 -2.83
N ALA A 266 -10.02 5.95 -2.54
CA ALA A 266 -11.35 5.56 -2.11
C ALA A 266 -11.31 4.34 -1.17
N LEU A 267 -12.33 4.22 -0.35
CA LEU A 267 -12.68 2.98 0.32
C LEU A 267 -13.93 2.43 -0.38
N LEU A 268 -13.84 1.20 -0.88
CA LEU A 268 -14.96 0.48 -1.49
C LEU A 268 -15.42 -0.61 -0.52
N CYS A 269 -16.73 -0.82 -0.48
CA CYS A 269 -17.36 -1.93 0.24
C CYS A 269 -17.94 -2.93 -0.77
N MET A 270 -17.68 -4.21 -0.58
CA MET A 270 -18.29 -5.31 -1.32
C MET A 270 -19.41 -5.90 -0.45
N ALA A 271 -20.55 -5.22 -0.38
CA ALA A 271 -21.63 -5.57 0.54
C ALA A 271 -22.56 -6.65 -0.03
N PRO A 272 -22.94 -7.67 0.76
CA PRO A 272 -23.89 -8.69 0.33
C PRO A 272 -25.34 -8.18 0.27
N THR A 273 -25.66 -7.03 0.89
CA THR A 273 -26.98 -6.43 0.87
C THR A 273 -26.92 -4.91 0.69
N ALA A 274 -28.00 -4.33 0.18
CA ALA A 274 -28.14 -2.88 0.00
C ALA A 274 -28.10 -2.12 1.36
N GLU A 275 -28.61 -2.73 2.42
CA GLU A 275 -28.62 -2.16 3.77
C GLU A 275 -27.20 -2.01 4.28
N LEU A 276 -26.33 -3.04 4.15
CA LEU A 276 -24.92 -2.97 4.54
C LEU A 276 -24.14 -1.97 3.69
N ALA A 277 -24.41 -1.89 2.38
CA ALA A 277 -23.81 -0.86 1.54
C ALA A 277 -24.19 0.55 1.99
N LYS A 278 -25.46 0.74 2.39
CA LYS A 278 -25.95 2.02 2.93
C LYS A 278 -25.28 2.32 4.30
N GLU A 279 -25.21 1.35 5.20
CA GLU A 279 -24.55 1.51 6.51
C GLU A 279 -23.08 1.92 6.33
N PHE A 280 -22.34 1.23 5.45
CA PHE A 280 -20.97 1.60 5.10
C PHE A 280 -20.88 3.05 4.62
N ARG A 281 -21.72 3.45 3.66
CA ARG A 281 -21.73 4.81 3.11
C ARG A 281 -22.00 5.87 4.18
N ASP A 282 -22.98 5.61 5.05
CA ASP A 282 -23.36 6.55 6.11
C ASP A 282 -22.22 6.68 7.13
N ALA A 283 -21.61 5.57 7.57
CA ALA A 283 -20.46 5.58 8.47
C ALA A 283 -19.23 6.28 7.85
N ALA A 284 -18.88 5.94 6.60
CA ALA A 284 -17.77 6.57 5.90
C ALA A 284 -18.02 8.08 5.68
N SER A 285 -19.26 8.50 5.42
CA SER A 285 -19.65 9.91 5.28
C SER A 285 -19.38 10.69 6.58
N VAL A 286 -19.81 10.17 7.72
CA VAL A 286 -19.59 10.79 9.03
C VAL A 286 -18.11 10.88 9.36
N ALA A 287 -17.35 9.78 9.17
CA ALA A 287 -15.91 9.74 9.43
C ALA A 287 -15.14 10.73 8.52
N SER A 288 -15.52 10.81 7.24
CA SER A 288 -14.94 11.77 6.27
C SER A 288 -15.27 13.21 6.65
N ARG A 289 -16.54 13.52 6.99
CA ARG A 289 -16.95 14.86 7.40
C ARG A 289 -16.19 15.34 8.63
N ALA A 290 -15.96 14.45 9.59
CA ALA A 290 -15.26 14.76 10.83
C ALA A 290 -13.74 14.92 10.67
N SER A 291 -13.15 14.39 9.57
CA SER A 291 -11.69 14.33 9.40
C SER A 291 -11.16 15.37 8.42
N TRP A 292 -11.73 15.45 7.22
CA TRP A 292 -11.28 16.34 6.14
C TRP A 292 -12.42 17.15 5.50
N SER A 293 -13.64 17.00 5.98
CA SER A 293 -14.85 17.69 5.51
C SER A 293 -15.29 17.27 4.10
N ASN A 294 -14.58 17.70 3.06
CA ASN A 294 -14.84 17.38 1.65
C ASN A 294 -13.55 16.89 0.99
N GLY A 295 -13.69 16.11 -0.08
CA GLY A 295 -12.56 15.61 -0.84
C GLY A 295 -12.01 16.61 -1.85
N ASN A 296 -10.88 16.26 -2.46
CA ASN A 296 -10.28 17.02 -3.57
C ASN A 296 -11.09 16.84 -4.86
N HIS A 297 -11.91 17.81 -5.22
CA HIS A 297 -12.77 17.77 -6.40
C HIS A 297 -11.96 17.63 -7.70
N SER A 298 -10.88 18.39 -7.83
CA SER A 298 -10.01 18.32 -9.02
C SER A 298 -9.46 16.91 -9.24
N ALA A 299 -9.01 16.28 -8.15
CA ALA A 299 -8.48 14.92 -8.24
C ALA A 299 -9.53 13.89 -8.64
N MET A 300 -10.75 14.03 -8.13
CA MET A 300 -11.90 13.19 -8.55
C MET A 300 -12.22 13.40 -10.01
N ALA A 301 -12.29 14.67 -10.46
CA ALA A 301 -12.61 15.03 -11.85
C ALA A 301 -11.56 14.50 -12.83
N VAL A 302 -10.27 14.53 -12.49
CA VAL A 302 -9.19 13.92 -13.31
C VAL A 302 -9.45 12.43 -13.52
N ILE A 303 -9.71 11.68 -12.45
CA ILE A 303 -9.98 10.23 -12.56
C ILE A 303 -11.26 10.00 -13.37
N SER A 304 -12.32 10.77 -13.12
CA SER A 304 -13.58 10.67 -13.88
C SER A 304 -13.40 10.89 -15.38
N LYS A 305 -12.61 11.92 -15.77
CA LYS A 305 -12.30 12.22 -17.17
C LYS A 305 -11.55 11.08 -17.86
N ILE A 306 -10.55 10.51 -17.17
CA ILE A 306 -9.76 9.38 -17.69
C ILE A 306 -10.69 8.19 -18.02
N PHE A 307 -11.63 7.86 -17.13
CA PHE A 307 -12.52 6.72 -17.32
C PHE A 307 -13.76 7.01 -18.18
N ALA A 308 -14.03 8.28 -18.50
CA ALA A 308 -15.08 8.68 -19.42
C ALA A 308 -14.61 8.72 -20.88
N ASP A 309 -13.31 8.70 -21.14
CA ASP A 309 -12.69 8.74 -22.47
C ASP A 309 -11.80 7.51 -22.68
N ASP A 310 -12.28 6.58 -23.52
CA ASP A 310 -11.57 5.31 -23.79
C ASP A 310 -10.17 5.54 -24.40
N ALA A 311 -10.00 6.60 -25.22
CA ALA A 311 -8.71 6.92 -25.81
C ALA A 311 -7.72 7.44 -24.76
N LEU A 312 -8.19 8.25 -23.82
CA LEU A 312 -7.37 8.73 -22.71
C LEU A 312 -7.02 7.61 -21.74
N LEU A 313 -7.99 6.73 -21.43
CA LEU A 313 -7.77 5.55 -20.60
C LEU A 313 -6.73 4.59 -21.23
N ALA A 314 -6.79 4.42 -22.55
CA ALA A 314 -5.78 3.63 -23.28
C ALA A 314 -4.38 4.25 -23.15
N LYS A 315 -4.24 5.58 -23.32
CA LYS A 315 -2.95 6.27 -23.11
C LYS A 315 -2.40 6.06 -21.69
N VAL A 316 -3.23 6.23 -20.66
CA VAL A 316 -2.85 5.98 -19.25
C VAL A 316 -2.39 4.55 -19.07
N THR A 317 -3.08 3.60 -19.68
CA THR A 317 -2.76 2.17 -19.59
C THR A 317 -1.42 1.86 -20.25
N ASP A 318 -1.16 2.40 -21.43
CA ASP A 318 0.08 2.22 -22.15
C ASP A 318 1.28 2.81 -21.40
N GLU A 319 1.14 4.02 -20.85
CA GLU A 319 2.17 4.65 -20.02
C GLU A 319 2.44 3.81 -18.74
N ARG A 320 1.40 3.32 -18.06
CA ARG A 320 1.56 2.41 -16.90
C ARG A 320 2.28 1.13 -17.26
N ASN A 321 1.90 0.50 -18.37
CA ASN A 321 2.53 -0.74 -18.85
C ASN A 321 4.01 -0.52 -19.17
N HIS A 322 4.37 0.60 -19.77
CA HIS A 322 5.77 0.97 -20.00
C HIS A 322 6.56 1.03 -18.68
N TYR A 323 6.06 1.76 -17.68
CA TYR A 323 6.74 1.87 -16.40
C TYR A 323 6.70 0.58 -15.56
N MET A 324 5.68 -0.25 -15.72
CA MET A 324 5.63 -1.58 -15.12
C MET A 324 6.75 -2.47 -15.66
N GLN A 325 7.03 -2.44 -16.96
CA GLN A 325 8.14 -3.18 -17.55
C GLN A 325 9.50 -2.72 -16.99
N ILE A 326 9.70 -1.41 -16.84
CA ILE A 326 10.90 -0.84 -16.19
C ILE A 326 11.05 -1.34 -14.75
N LEU A 327 9.96 -1.33 -13.97
CA LEU A 327 9.96 -1.84 -12.60
C LEU A 327 10.32 -3.33 -12.54
N GLN A 328 9.76 -4.14 -13.44
CA GLN A 328 10.05 -5.57 -13.52
C GLN A 328 11.52 -5.82 -13.87
N GLU A 329 12.09 -5.03 -14.78
CA GLU A 329 13.50 -5.12 -15.13
C GLU A 329 14.42 -4.78 -13.95
N ARG A 330 14.12 -3.68 -13.24
CA ARG A 330 14.84 -3.26 -12.03
C ARG A 330 14.76 -4.31 -10.92
N GLY A 331 13.57 -4.85 -10.65
CA GLY A 331 13.36 -5.91 -9.66
C GLY A 331 14.10 -7.19 -10.03
N ARG A 332 14.03 -7.60 -11.30
CA ARG A 332 14.77 -8.76 -11.82
C ARG A 332 16.27 -8.58 -11.67
N ALA A 333 16.81 -7.41 -12.03
CA ALA A 333 18.22 -7.11 -11.90
C ALA A 333 18.73 -7.23 -10.45
N PHE A 334 17.94 -6.76 -9.48
CA PHE A 334 18.24 -6.94 -8.05
C PHE A 334 18.22 -8.43 -7.66
N MET A 335 17.16 -9.16 -7.98
CA MET A 335 16.98 -10.55 -7.58
C MET A 335 18.01 -11.50 -8.22
N GLU A 336 18.39 -11.26 -9.48
CA GLU A 336 19.45 -12.01 -10.14
C GLU A 336 20.79 -11.87 -9.41
N GLU A 337 21.16 -10.66 -9.03
CA GLU A 337 22.42 -10.44 -8.28
C GLU A 337 22.35 -10.99 -6.84
N ALA A 338 21.22 -10.81 -6.16
CA ALA A 338 21.00 -11.41 -4.84
C ALA A 338 21.15 -12.93 -4.87
N ASN A 339 20.55 -13.59 -5.87
CA ASN A 339 20.65 -15.05 -6.04
C ASN A 339 22.09 -15.51 -6.35
N LYS A 340 22.84 -14.79 -7.19
CA LYS A 340 24.24 -15.12 -7.52
C LYS A 340 25.15 -15.16 -6.29
N ILE A 341 24.90 -14.27 -5.33
CA ILE A 341 25.72 -14.17 -4.11
C ILE A 341 25.10 -14.89 -2.91
N GLY A 342 23.94 -15.54 -3.07
CA GLY A 342 23.23 -16.24 -1.99
C GLY A 342 22.60 -15.33 -0.94
N LEU A 343 22.34 -14.05 -1.27
CA LEU A 343 21.63 -13.13 -0.38
C LEU A 343 20.15 -13.50 -0.31
N LYS A 344 19.68 -13.87 0.88
CA LYS A 344 18.27 -14.22 1.10
C LYS A 344 17.39 -12.97 1.04
N CYS A 345 16.33 -13.01 0.23
CA CYS A 345 15.31 -11.98 0.14
C CYS A 345 13.95 -12.55 0.56
N CYS A 346 13.03 -11.70 1.01
CA CYS A 346 11.63 -12.08 1.03
C CYS A 346 11.13 -12.40 -0.39
N PRO A 347 10.09 -13.23 -0.54
CA PRO A 347 9.45 -13.45 -1.83
C PRO A 347 9.09 -12.11 -2.49
N TYR A 348 9.49 -11.96 -3.75
CA TYR A 348 9.24 -10.77 -4.55
C TYR A 348 8.65 -11.17 -5.89
N ASP A 349 7.42 -10.74 -6.14
CA ASP A 349 6.73 -10.95 -7.40
C ASP A 349 6.76 -9.70 -8.26
N SER A 350 6.51 -8.52 -7.63
CA SER A 350 6.36 -7.27 -8.36
C SER A 350 6.36 -6.05 -7.43
N GLY A 351 6.24 -4.87 -8.04
CA GLY A 351 6.03 -3.62 -7.32
C GLY A 351 7.31 -2.86 -7.00
N PHE A 352 7.18 -1.93 -6.06
CA PHE A 352 8.17 -0.88 -5.81
C PHE A 352 9.32 -1.31 -4.88
N PHE A 353 9.15 -2.39 -4.11
CA PHE A 353 10.05 -2.70 -3.01
C PHE A 353 10.46 -4.16 -2.99
N ILE A 354 11.72 -4.38 -2.61
CA ILE A 354 12.27 -5.69 -2.22
C ILE A 354 12.75 -5.57 -0.79
N THR A 355 12.64 -6.65 -0.03
CA THR A 355 13.08 -6.67 1.36
C THR A 355 14.08 -7.80 1.60
N VAL A 356 15.15 -7.47 2.31
CA VAL A 356 16.19 -8.40 2.73
C VAL A 356 16.07 -8.59 4.24
N PRO A 357 15.67 -9.79 4.73
CA PRO A 357 15.66 -10.10 6.15
C PRO A 357 17.06 -10.05 6.74
N CYS A 358 17.21 -9.40 7.88
CA CYS A 358 18.46 -9.42 8.64
C CYS A 358 18.21 -9.08 10.10
N GLU A 359 19.05 -9.62 10.98
CA GLU A 359 19.12 -9.18 12.36
C GLU A 359 19.78 -7.80 12.44
N ASN A 360 19.54 -7.07 13.51
CA ASN A 360 20.15 -5.76 13.76
C ASN A 360 20.00 -4.76 12.60
N ALA A 361 18.79 -4.72 12.00
CA ALA A 361 18.52 -3.94 10.79
C ALA A 361 18.93 -2.45 10.89
N GLU A 362 18.90 -1.85 12.09
CA GLU A 362 19.34 -0.46 12.30
C GLU A 362 20.85 -0.30 12.11
N GLU A 363 21.65 -1.24 12.63
CA GLU A 363 23.11 -1.26 12.49
C GLU A 363 23.50 -1.58 11.04
N VAL A 364 22.81 -2.54 10.42
CA VAL A 364 22.98 -2.85 8.99
C VAL A 364 22.65 -1.63 8.14
N GLY A 365 21.57 -0.90 8.45
CA GLY A 365 21.20 0.34 7.76
C GLY A 365 22.31 1.41 7.87
N LYS A 366 22.95 1.57 9.03
CA LYS A 366 24.09 2.48 9.22
C LYS A 366 25.33 2.04 8.46
N ALA A 367 25.65 0.73 8.50
CA ALA A 367 26.75 0.17 7.73
C ALA A 367 26.54 0.36 6.21
N LEU A 368 25.31 0.19 5.74
CA LEU A 368 24.95 0.42 4.35
C LEU A 368 25.11 1.89 3.94
N GLN A 369 24.76 2.84 4.82
CA GLN A 369 24.97 4.28 4.58
C GLN A 369 26.46 4.61 4.45
N ALA A 370 27.35 3.95 5.21
CA ALA A 370 28.80 4.10 5.05
C ALA A 370 29.31 3.64 3.67
N LEU A 371 28.56 2.77 2.99
CA LEU A 371 28.78 2.35 1.60
C LEU A 371 28.04 3.23 0.58
N ASN A 372 27.54 4.40 0.99
CA ASN A 372 26.76 5.33 0.18
C ASN A 372 25.47 4.73 -0.40
N VAL A 373 24.87 3.75 0.25
CA VAL A 373 23.54 3.22 -0.08
C VAL A 373 22.59 3.52 1.06
N PHE A 374 21.46 4.13 0.74
CA PHE A 374 20.44 4.53 1.70
C PHE A 374 19.16 3.74 1.43
N ALA A 375 18.82 2.84 2.34
CA ALA A 375 17.61 2.02 2.33
C ALA A 375 16.95 2.07 3.72
N ILE A 376 15.71 1.60 3.84
CA ILE A 376 14.93 1.77 5.07
C ILE A 376 15.05 0.54 5.97
N PRO A 377 15.70 0.65 7.15
CA PRO A 377 15.66 -0.41 8.14
C PRO A 377 14.24 -0.53 8.73
N LEU A 378 13.71 -1.73 8.68
CA LEU A 378 12.49 -2.18 9.33
C LEU A 378 12.84 -3.10 10.50
N GLY A 379 11.88 -3.46 11.36
CA GLY A 379 12.15 -4.39 12.46
C GLY A 379 12.82 -5.69 11.98
N PRO A 380 12.25 -6.40 10.98
CA PRO A 380 12.78 -7.69 10.51
C PRO A 380 13.88 -7.59 9.44
N GLY A 381 14.27 -6.41 8.93
CA GLY A 381 15.30 -6.29 7.89
C GLY A 381 15.35 -4.97 7.17
N ILE A 382 15.85 -4.96 5.94
CA ILE A 382 16.07 -3.75 5.12
C ILE A 382 15.10 -3.73 3.92
N ARG A 383 14.32 -2.65 3.78
CA ARG A 383 13.51 -2.39 2.59
C ARG A 383 14.29 -1.56 1.58
N VAL A 384 14.37 -2.06 0.35
CA VAL A 384 14.97 -1.41 -0.82
C VAL A 384 13.87 -0.96 -1.77
N SER A 385 13.92 0.27 -2.27
CA SER A 385 13.03 0.74 -3.32
C SER A 385 13.68 0.52 -4.69
N VAL A 386 13.15 -0.40 -5.48
CA VAL A 386 13.55 -0.55 -6.89
C VAL A 386 12.91 0.52 -7.77
N ALA A 387 11.82 1.12 -7.34
CA ALA A 387 11.11 2.16 -8.08
C ALA A 387 11.89 3.47 -8.23
N SER A 388 12.84 3.73 -7.35
CA SER A 388 13.62 4.98 -7.33
C SER A 388 15.08 4.82 -7.80
N ASN A 389 15.44 3.64 -8.31
CA ASN A 389 16.81 3.34 -8.73
C ASN A 389 16.84 2.88 -10.19
N THR A 390 17.98 3.06 -10.88
CA THR A 390 18.22 2.51 -12.21
C THR A 390 18.48 0.99 -12.14
N VAL A 391 18.52 0.33 -13.29
CA VAL A 391 18.87 -1.11 -13.38
C VAL A 391 20.27 -1.36 -12.81
N GLU A 392 21.24 -0.49 -13.11
CA GLU A 392 22.62 -0.58 -12.63
C GLU A 392 22.71 -0.39 -11.12
N GLU A 393 21.97 0.59 -10.58
CA GLU A 393 21.87 0.79 -9.12
C GLU A 393 21.25 -0.44 -8.45
N CYS A 394 20.17 -1.01 -9.02
CA CYS A 394 19.54 -2.23 -8.51
C CYS A 394 20.50 -3.44 -8.53
N ARG A 395 21.37 -3.60 -9.54
CA ARG A 395 22.40 -4.62 -9.55
C ARG A 395 23.49 -4.42 -8.50
N ALA A 396 23.80 -3.18 -8.16
CA ALA A 396 24.86 -2.84 -7.22
C ALA A 396 24.44 -3.00 -5.74
N ILE A 397 23.15 -2.93 -5.41
CA ILE A 397 22.65 -2.94 -4.03
C ILE A 397 22.91 -4.27 -3.32
N PRO A 398 22.62 -5.47 -3.89
CA PRO A 398 22.74 -6.75 -3.18
C PRO A 398 24.14 -6.99 -2.60
N GLY A 399 25.21 -6.75 -3.38
CA GLY A 399 26.58 -6.91 -2.91
C GLY A 399 26.95 -5.99 -1.75
N ARG A 400 26.49 -4.71 -1.80
CA ARG A 400 26.70 -3.76 -0.69
C ARG A 400 25.88 -4.12 0.55
N LEU A 401 24.66 -4.66 0.37
CA LEU A 401 23.82 -5.15 1.45
C LEU A 401 24.49 -6.35 2.17
N GLN A 402 24.97 -7.32 1.41
CA GLN A 402 25.67 -8.45 1.99
C GLN A 402 26.91 -8.01 2.77
N GLN A 403 27.74 -7.12 2.20
CA GLN A 403 28.88 -6.54 2.90
C GLN A 403 28.48 -5.85 4.21
N ALA A 404 27.38 -5.08 4.21
CA ALA A 404 26.89 -4.41 5.40
C ALA A 404 26.41 -5.41 6.47
N ILE A 405 25.68 -6.46 6.08
CA ILE A 405 25.22 -7.53 6.97
C ILE A 405 26.41 -8.27 7.59
N GLU A 406 27.38 -8.67 6.78
CA GLU A 406 28.59 -9.37 7.25
C GLU A 406 29.41 -8.51 8.22
N SER A 407 29.54 -7.21 7.97
CA SER A 407 30.27 -6.29 8.84
C SER A 407 29.64 -6.11 10.22
N VAL A 408 28.32 -6.30 10.33
CA VAL A 408 27.58 -6.21 11.60
C VAL A 408 27.60 -7.55 12.34
N ASN A 409 27.41 -8.66 11.63
CA ASN A 409 27.34 -10.00 12.21
C ASN A 409 28.72 -10.58 12.55
N GLY A 410 29.79 -10.08 11.94
CA GLY A 410 31.18 -10.48 12.23
C GLY A 410 31.82 -9.75 13.42
N LYS A 411 31.05 -8.87 14.07
CA LYS A 411 31.38 -8.18 15.31
C LYS A 411 30.77 -8.90 16.52
#